data_101e58684ae6235d1b0fca72273a0c80
#
_entry.id   101e58684ae6235d1b0fca72273a0c80
#
_cell.length_a   1.000
_cell.length_b   1.000
_cell.length_c   1.000
_cell.angle_alpha   90.00
_cell.angle_beta   90.00
_cell.angle_gamma   90.00
#
_symmetry.space_group_name_H-M   'P 1'
#
loop_
_entity.id
_entity.type
_entity.pdbx_description
1 polymer ?
#
loop_
_entity_poly.entity_id
_entity_poly.type
_entity_poly.pdbx_seq_one_letter_code
_entity_poly.pdbx_strand_id
1 'polypeptide(L)'
;MQEQKLERITPAQAGLDPQCIINMMDRMEKEHINITSFMLLRHGKVLCEASYEPYDAAQLRTVYSLSKTFTSMAVGIAAGEGKIDLDEKITDLFAAEIENGKIQVGKELASLTVRHLLRMSTGQEKEPGGSDCWDDMVSAFLREPFHEMPGEVFRYNSIATYMLSASLKKKGIDLEHYLEEKLLTPMGISGTRWLRDPKGICVGGFGFSLYPEVIAKLGQMILQGGVWNGIQLVPKDYIDMATSKQIENGDDPDSDWAQGYGYQMWRCRHKAVRGDGMYGQFCIIHKETDTVLAMTAVTSDMQGEMNAYYDEVLLKYQDEPLPEDEKTMEVLKKRLNELHYVRPLPEDDGFDVPDAFKKVDLSLTSFFDLSLNIEGNTLTLTGKDGEIWYRAERGSWSKINRKVHCSPFYTEKDSMDTPVIGAWGVKNSVLTIRVYEIEFLEEDTLTLTEAEDGIHVSFANTTIPSNPNEYVKKVI
;
A
#
# COMPACT_ATOMS: atom_id res chain seq x y z
N MET A 1 -17.80 13.11 -15.68
CA MET A 1 -16.75 14.16 -15.66
C MET A 1 -15.61 13.69 -16.54
N GLN A 2 -14.97 14.56 -17.31
CA GLN A 2 -13.78 14.16 -18.06
C GLN A 2 -12.64 13.87 -17.05
N GLU A 3 -11.99 12.74 -17.22
CA GLU A 3 -10.78 12.38 -16.49
C GLU A 3 -9.73 13.49 -16.68
N GLN A 4 -9.37 14.18 -15.61
CA GLN A 4 -8.37 15.23 -15.67
C GLN A 4 -6.98 14.58 -15.65
N LYS A 5 -6.46 14.28 -16.84
CA LYS A 5 -5.08 13.76 -16.96
C LYS A 5 -4.08 14.88 -16.69
N LEU A 6 -3.03 14.55 -15.95
CA LEU A 6 -1.87 15.41 -15.78
C LEU A 6 -1.20 15.67 -17.13
N GLU A 7 -0.67 16.87 -17.35
CA GLU A 7 0.12 17.19 -18.55
C GLU A 7 1.43 16.39 -18.57
N ARG A 8 1.89 15.97 -19.74
CA ARG A 8 3.16 15.25 -19.93
C ARG A 8 4.17 16.15 -20.65
N ILE A 9 5.42 16.11 -20.18
CA ILE A 9 6.58 16.79 -20.77
C ILE A 9 7.76 15.82 -20.86
N THR A 10 8.82 16.20 -21.56
CA THR A 10 10.05 15.41 -21.54
C THR A 10 10.84 15.64 -20.25
N PRO A 11 11.70 14.68 -19.82
CA PRO A 11 12.64 14.91 -18.72
C PRO A 11 13.52 16.14 -18.96
N ALA A 12 14.00 16.34 -20.18
CA ALA A 12 14.83 17.49 -20.55
C ALA A 12 14.09 18.83 -20.35
N GLN A 13 12.81 18.93 -20.76
CA GLN A 13 11.96 20.08 -20.48
C GLN A 13 11.78 20.33 -18.98
N ALA A 14 11.83 19.28 -18.18
CA ALA A 14 11.78 19.34 -16.73
C ALA A 14 13.15 19.60 -16.08
N GLY A 15 14.22 19.86 -16.85
CA GLY A 15 15.57 20.06 -16.32
C GLY A 15 16.24 18.78 -15.78
N LEU A 16 15.84 17.62 -16.27
CA LEU A 16 16.42 16.33 -15.90
C LEU A 16 16.95 15.61 -17.13
N ASP A 17 18.21 15.17 -17.07
CA ASP A 17 18.76 14.28 -18.08
C ASP A 17 18.00 12.93 -18.06
N PRO A 18 17.42 12.46 -19.18
CA PRO A 18 16.73 11.18 -19.23
C PRO A 18 17.60 9.99 -18.79
N GLN A 19 18.94 10.10 -18.88
CA GLN A 19 19.87 9.10 -18.38
C GLN A 19 19.73 8.87 -16.87
N CYS A 20 19.35 9.89 -16.09
CA CYS A 20 19.11 9.78 -14.65
C CYS A 20 18.00 8.78 -14.34
N ILE A 21 16.93 8.75 -15.13
CA ILE A 21 15.82 7.81 -14.96
C ILE A 21 16.28 6.38 -15.29
N ILE A 22 17.06 6.22 -16.35
CA ILE A 22 17.64 4.93 -16.73
C ILE A 22 18.54 4.42 -15.59
N ASN A 23 19.41 5.27 -15.05
CA ASN A 23 20.31 4.91 -13.96
C ASN A 23 19.52 4.48 -12.69
N MET A 24 18.44 5.19 -12.35
CA MET A 24 17.57 4.83 -11.22
C MET A 24 16.99 3.42 -11.43
N MET A 25 16.45 3.13 -12.60
CA MET A 25 15.87 1.82 -12.91
C MET A 25 16.93 0.71 -12.89
N ASP A 26 18.09 0.94 -13.49
CA ASP A 26 19.21 -0.01 -13.53
C ASP A 26 19.77 -0.29 -12.13
N ARG A 27 19.86 0.74 -11.28
CA ARG A 27 20.26 0.58 -9.88
C ARG A 27 19.24 -0.25 -9.10
N MET A 28 17.94 0.04 -9.21
CA MET A 28 16.90 -0.71 -8.53
C MET A 28 16.88 -2.18 -8.96
N GLU A 29 17.07 -2.44 -10.27
CA GLU A 29 17.17 -3.80 -10.79
C GLU A 29 18.40 -4.54 -10.23
N LYS A 30 19.57 -3.89 -10.23
CA LYS A 30 20.82 -4.43 -9.69
C LYS A 30 20.75 -4.73 -8.18
N GLU A 31 20.07 -3.87 -7.42
CA GLU A 31 19.90 -4.00 -5.97
C GLU A 31 18.69 -4.87 -5.60
N HIS A 32 18.02 -5.49 -6.59
CA HIS A 32 16.83 -6.33 -6.43
C HIS A 32 15.64 -5.62 -5.74
N ILE A 33 15.51 -4.33 -5.98
CA ILE A 33 14.37 -3.52 -5.54
C ILE A 33 13.26 -3.67 -6.57
N ASN A 34 12.24 -4.42 -6.22
CA ASN A 34 11.15 -4.78 -7.14
C ASN A 34 10.09 -3.69 -7.17
N ILE A 35 10.23 -2.71 -8.07
CA ILE A 35 9.18 -1.73 -8.32
C ILE A 35 8.11 -2.28 -9.26
N THR A 36 6.87 -1.87 -9.07
CA THR A 36 5.71 -2.28 -9.89
C THR A 36 5.19 -1.14 -10.75
N SER A 37 5.35 0.11 -10.30
CA SER A 37 5.11 1.31 -11.10
C SER A 37 5.80 2.52 -10.48
N PHE A 38 6.06 3.54 -11.29
CA PHE A 38 6.40 4.88 -10.80
C PHE A 38 5.87 5.97 -11.72
N MET A 39 5.70 7.16 -11.15
CA MET A 39 5.37 8.38 -11.86
C MET A 39 6.18 9.54 -11.26
N LEU A 40 6.99 10.19 -12.10
CA LEU A 40 7.79 11.36 -11.76
C LEU A 40 7.10 12.63 -12.25
N LEU A 41 6.90 13.59 -11.36
CA LEU A 41 6.33 14.89 -11.67
C LEU A 41 7.31 16.00 -11.33
N ARG A 42 7.32 17.04 -12.15
CA ARG A 42 7.93 18.35 -11.84
C ARG A 42 7.05 19.47 -12.38
N HIS A 43 6.90 20.54 -11.61
CA HIS A 43 6.06 21.70 -11.97
C HIS A 43 4.62 21.31 -12.35
N GLY A 44 4.07 20.31 -11.66
CA GLY A 44 2.73 19.78 -11.91
C GLY A 44 2.57 18.93 -13.18
N LYS A 45 3.67 18.61 -13.86
CA LYS A 45 3.67 17.83 -15.12
C LYS A 45 4.41 16.53 -14.98
N VAL A 46 3.92 15.47 -15.61
CA VAL A 46 4.55 14.16 -15.63
C VAL A 46 5.69 14.17 -16.63
N LEU A 47 6.88 13.84 -16.18
CA LEU A 47 8.07 13.75 -17.03
C LEU A 47 8.44 12.30 -17.36
N CYS A 48 8.00 11.35 -16.55
CA CYS A 48 8.14 9.92 -16.81
C CYS A 48 7.12 9.13 -16.01
N GLU A 49 6.58 8.11 -16.62
CA GLU A 49 5.69 7.14 -15.96
C GLU A 49 6.00 5.73 -16.47
N ALA A 50 5.90 4.74 -15.59
CA ALA A 50 6.20 3.35 -15.87
C ALA A 50 5.28 2.41 -15.11
N SER A 51 4.95 1.29 -15.73
CA SER A 51 4.34 0.13 -15.08
C SER A 51 5.07 -1.13 -15.53
N TYR A 52 5.35 -2.02 -14.59
CA TYR A 52 6.06 -3.27 -14.84
C TYR A 52 5.06 -4.39 -15.02
N GLU A 53 4.95 -4.97 -16.22
CA GLU A 53 4.07 -6.11 -16.41
C GLU A 53 4.33 -7.21 -15.37
N PRO A 54 3.29 -7.79 -14.75
CA PRO A 54 1.86 -7.76 -15.11
C PRO A 54 1.07 -6.63 -14.46
N TYR A 55 1.71 -5.70 -13.77
CA TYR A 55 1.07 -4.55 -13.15
C TYR A 55 0.76 -3.48 -14.19
N ASP A 56 -0.47 -2.97 -14.16
CA ASP A 56 -1.00 -1.99 -15.09
C ASP A 56 -1.43 -0.74 -14.35
N ALA A 57 -1.26 0.43 -14.95
CA ALA A 57 -1.69 1.71 -14.38
C ALA A 57 -3.21 1.79 -14.12
N ALA A 58 -4.00 1.00 -14.86
CA ALA A 58 -5.45 0.91 -14.71
C ALA A 58 -5.92 -0.11 -13.65
N GLN A 59 -5.00 -0.73 -12.92
CA GLN A 59 -5.33 -1.68 -11.86
C GLN A 59 -5.18 -1.03 -10.48
N LEU A 60 -6.09 -1.35 -9.56
CA LEU A 60 -5.98 -0.94 -8.18
C LEU A 60 -4.76 -1.59 -7.50
N ARG A 61 -4.15 -0.84 -6.59
CA ARG A 61 -3.11 -1.28 -5.67
C ARG A 61 -3.53 -0.93 -4.26
N THR A 62 -3.41 -1.85 -3.31
CA THR A 62 -3.46 -1.48 -1.91
C THR A 62 -2.19 -0.69 -1.57
N VAL A 63 -2.39 0.47 -0.96
CA VAL A 63 -1.25 1.35 -0.64
C VAL A 63 -0.82 1.25 0.82
N TYR A 64 -1.31 0.24 1.53
CA TYR A 64 -0.95 0.00 2.93
C TYR A 64 -1.02 1.30 3.76
N SER A 65 0.04 1.61 4.49
CA SER A 65 0.08 2.78 5.38
C SER A 65 0.07 4.14 4.68
N LEU A 66 0.30 4.22 3.36
CA LEU A 66 0.09 5.47 2.61
C LEU A 66 -1.38 5.94 2.70
N SER A 67 -2.32 5.03 3.02
CA SER A 67 -3.71 5.34 3.40
C SER A 67 -3.82 6.41 4.48
N LYS A 68 -2.87 6.43 5.42
CA LYS A 68 -2.83 7.38 6.55
C LYS A 68 -2.76 8.83 6.08
N THR A 69 -2.03 9.09 4.99
CA THR A 69 -1.93 10.44 4.42
C THR A 69 -3.29 10.92 3.91
N PHE A 70 -4.07 10.04 3.27
CA PHE A 70 -5.45 10.37 2.84
C PHE A 70 -6.36 10.63 4.04
N THR A 71 -6.27 9.80 5.10
CA THR A 71 -7.02 10.03 6.35
C THR A 71 -6.68 11.39 6.96
N SER A 72 -5.39 11.76 6.97
CA SER A 72 -4.95 13.08 7.42
C SER A 72 -5.58 14.21 6.60
N MET A 73 -5.62 14.08 5.27
CA MET A 73 -6.25 15.10 4.41
C MET A 73 -7.74 15.25 4.75
N ALA A 74 -8.47 14.15 5.00
CA ALA A 74 -9.87 14.21 5.42
C ALA A 74 -10.04 14.94 6.75
N VAL A 75 -9.18 14.67 7.73
CA VAL A 75 -9.20 15.38 9.02
C VAL A 75 -8.91 16.87 8.80
N GLY A 76 -7.96 17.21 7.93
CA GLY A 76 -7.64 18.59 7.59
C GLY A 76 -8.80 19.36 6.97
N ILE A 77 -9.51 18.72 6.04
CA ILE A 77 -10.73 19.29 5.43
C ILE A 77 -11.80 19.50 6.49
N ALA A 78 -12.06 18.47 7.32
CA ALA A 78 -13.08 18.53 8.37
C ALA A 78 -12.76 19.59 9.43
N ALA A 79 -11.47 19.78 9.77
CA ALA A 79 -11.03 20.84 10.68
C ALA A 79 -11.23 22.22 10.06
N GLY A 80 -10.90 22.40 8.77
CA GLY A 80 -11.16 23.64 8.05
C GLY A 80 -12.63 23.99 7.91
N GLU A 81 -13.50 22.99 7.84
CA GLU A 81 -14.96 23.17 7.87
C GLU A 81 -15.53 23.35 9.29
N GLY A 82 -14.70 23.31 10.35
CA GLY A 82 -15.11 23.44 11.74
C GLY A 82 -15.90 22.23 12.27
N LYS A 83 -15.82 21.07 11.61
CA LYS A 83 -16.54 19.85 11.98
C LYS A 83 -15.82 19.03 13.05
N ILE A 84 -14.50 19.17 13.15
CA ILE A 84 -13.67 18.54 14.17
C ILE A 84 -12.62 19.54 14.65
N ASP A 85 -12.31 19.54 15.95
CA ASP A 85 -11.21 20.29 16.52
C ASP A 85 -9.99 19.36 16.71
N LEU A 86 -8.80 19.78 16.29
CA LEU A 86 -7.59 18.98 16.47
C LEU A 86 -7.22 18.78 17.96
N ASP A 87 -7.64 19.69 18.82
CA ASP A 87 -7.43 19.62 20.26
C ASP A 87 -8.61 19.04 21.05
N GLU A 88 -9.63 18.55 20.32
CA GLU A 88 -10.77 17.85 20.93
C GLU A 88 -10.31 16.55 21.60
N LYS A 89 -10.84 16.31 22.80
CA LYS A 89 -10.48 15.16 23.62
C LYS A 89 -11.10 13.86 23.08
N ILE A 90 -10.29 12.82 23.02
CA ILE A 90 -10.74 11.49 22.62
C ILE A 90 -11.77 10.94 23.63
N THR A 91 -11.63 11.26 24.92
CA THR A 91 -12.61 10.92 25.93
C THR A 91 -13.98 11.53 25.72
N ASP A 92 -14.07 12.72 25.12
CA ASP A 92 -15.35 13.38 24.83
C ASP A 92 -16.03 12.74 23.62
N LEU A 93 -15.22 12.44 22.57
CA LEU A 93 -15.69 11.77 21.36
C LEU A 93 -16.21 10.35 21.60
N PHE A 94 -15.58 9.62 22.54
CA PHE A 94 -15.84 8.21 22.82
C PHE A 94 -16.38 7.97 24.22
N ALA A 95 -17.08 8.96 24.80
CA ALA A 95 -17.64 8.87 26.17
C ALA A 95 -18.56 7.65 26.34
N ALA A 96 -19.39 7.35 25.35
CA ALA A 96 -20.31 6.21 25.41
C ALA A 96 -19.55 4.86 25.41
N GLU A 97 -18.49 4.71 24.59
CA GLU A 97 -17.66 3.50 24.55
C GLU A 97 -16.89 3.31 25.86
N ILE A 98 -16.41 4.40 26.44
CA ILE A 98 -15.72 4.41 27.75
C ILE A 98 -16.69 3.95 28.85
N GLU A 99 -17.90 4.52 28.91
CA GLU A 99 -18.91 4.18 29.89
C GLU A 99 -19.38 2.72 29.76
N ASN A 100 -19.80 2.34 28.54
CA ASN A 100 -20.28 0.98 28.25
C ASN A 100 -19.19 -0.08 28.46
N GLY A 101 -17.96 0.24 28.08
CA GLY A 101 -16.79 -0.62 28.26
C GLY A 101 -16.24 -0.63 29.70
N LYS A 102 -16.74 0.22 30.60
CA LYS A 102 -16.19 0.44 31.94
C LYS A 102 -14.67 0.69 31.92
N ILE A 103 -14.23 1.50 30.94
CA ILE A 103 -12.80 1.80 30.72
C ILE A 103 -12.37 2.84 31.76
N GLN A 104 -11.28 2.57 32.47
CA GLN A 104 -10.72 3.53 33.40
C GLN A 104 -9.99 4.65 32.67
N VAL A 105 -10.40 5.88 32.96
CA VAL A 105 -9.78 7.08 32.38
C VAL A 105 -8.68 7.59 33.31
N GLY A 106 -7.43 7.23 32.99
CA GLY A 106 -6.25 7.83 33.65
C GLY A 106 -5.97 9.24 33.12
N LYS A 107 -4.97 9.91 33.70
CA LYS A 107 -4.56 11.26 33.28
C LYS A 107 -4.07 11.32 31.81
N GLU A 108 -3.44 10.24 31.35
CA GLU A 108 -2.94 10.10 29.99
C GLU A 108 -4.11 10.08 28.98
N LEU A 109 -5.05 9.15 29.15
CA LEU A 109 -6.22 9.04 28.26
C LEU A 109 -7.07 10.34 28.32
N ALA A 110 -7.23 10.95 29.49
CA ALA A 110 -7.94 12.22 29.65
C ALA A 110 -7.28 13.39 28.91
N SER A 111 -5.99 13.31 28.63
CA SER A 111 -5.24 14.35 27.89
C SER A 111 -5.16 14.10 26.40
N LEU A 112 -5.49 12.89 25.92
CA LEU A 112 -5.37 12.48 24.52
C LEU A 112 -6.32 13.27 23.62
N THR A 113 -5.79 13.80 22.49
CA THR A 113 -6.54 14.60 21.53
C THR A 113 -6.39 14.05 20.12
N VAL A 114 -7.21 14.54 19.18
CA VAL A 114 -7.11 14.24 17.74
C VAL A 114 -5.71 14.58 17.21
N ARG A 115 -5.10 15.68 17.65
CA ARG A 115 -3.72 16.08 17.28
C ARG A 115 -2.68 15.04 17.69
N HIS A 116 -2.82 14.41 18.83
CA HIS A 116 -1.91 13.35 19.28
C HIS A 116 -2.01 12.10 18.40
N LEU A 117 -3.20 11.76 17.92
CA LEU A 117 -3.40 10.67 16.93
C LEU A 117 -2.71 11.00 15.61
N LEU A 118 -2.89 12.23 15.09
CA LEU A 118 -2.30 12.68 13.83
C LEU A 118 -0.77 12.58 13.82
N ARG A 119 -0.11 12.90 14.92
CA ARG A 119 1.35 12.91 15.02
C ARG A 119 1.97 11.65 15.63
N MET A 120 1.17 10.57 15.79
CA MET A 120 1.65 9.29 16.32
C MET A 120 2.30 9.40 17.71
N SER A 121 1.68 10.19 18.61
CA SER A 121 2.18 10.43 19.96
C SER A 121 1.12 10.19 21.03
N THR A 122 0.50 9.01 20.99
CA THR A 122 -0.61 8.64 21.86
C THR A 122 -0.19 8.41 23.31
N GLY A 123 1.07 8.09 23.57
CA GLY A 123 1.57 7.69 24.89
C GLY A 123 1.41 6.20 25.19
N GLN A 124 0.89 5.40 24.26
CA GLN A 124 0.84 3.94 24.35
C GLN A 124 2.17 3.35 23.92
N GLU A 125 2.64 2.28 24.58
CA GLU A 125 3.91 1.64 24.25
C GLU A 125 3.85 0.86 22.95
N LYS A 126 2.72 0.24 22.68
CA LYS A 126 2.53 -0.60 21.48
C LYS A 126 1.15 -0.39 20.86
N GLU A 127 1.04 -0.81 19.62
CA GLU A 127 -0.23 -0.89 18.92
C GLU A 127 -1.09 -2.03 19.45
N PRO A 128 -2.39 -1.84 19.74
CA PRO A 128 -3.30 -2.93 20.05
C PRO A 128 -3.30 -3.97 18.93
N GLY A 129 -3.30 -5.26 19.30
CA GLY A 129 -3.23 -6.36 18.35
C GLY A 129 -4.10 -7.56 18.75
N GLY A 130 -4.08 -8.58 17.86
CA GLY A 130 -4.84 -9.82 18.04
C GLY A 130 -6.22 -9.80 17.36
N SER A 131 -6.85 -10.99 17.26
CA SER A 131 -8.16 -11.15 16.61
C SER A 131 -9.24 -10.30 17.25
N ASP A 132 -9.24 -10.22 18.58
CA ASP A 132 -10.25 -9.47 19.35
C ASP A 132 -10.15 -7.95 19.11
N CYS A 133 -8.97 -7.45 18.68
CA CYS A 133 -8.80 -6.07 18.31
C CYS A 133 -9.62 -5.72 17.07
N TRP A 134 -9.67 -6.61 16.07
CA TRP A 134 -10.40 -6.37 14.84
C TRP A 134 -11.91 -6.22 15.04
N ASP A 135 -12.49 -6.98 15.96
CA ASP A 135 -13.93 -6.94 16.24
C ASP A 135 -14.36 -5.62 16.88
N ASP A 136 -13.48 -4.97 17.65
CA ASP A 136 -13.72 -3.67 18.28
C ASP A 136 -12.43 -2.86 18.49
N MET A 137 -11.90 -2.29 17.40
CA MET A 137 -10.66 -1.50 17.45
C MET A 137 -10.75 -0.26 18.34
N VAL A 138 -11.92 0.36 18.47
CA VAL A 138 -12.11 1.49 19.39
C VAL A 138 -11.88 1.04 20.84
N SER A 139 -12.55 -0.02 21.28
CA SER A 139 -12.38 -0.52 22.64
C SER A 139 -10.97 -1.05 22.89
N ALA A 140 -10.38 -1.73 21.91
CA ALA A 140 -8.99 -2.21 22.00
C ALA A 140 -8.02 -1.03 22.20
N PHE A 141 -8.15 0.04 21.40
CA PHE A 141 -7.32 1.24 21.54
C PHE A 141 -7.50 1.91 22.92
N LEU A 142 -8.74 2.11 23.36
CA LEU A 142 -9.02 2.79 24.63
C LEU A 142 -8.57 1.99 25.86
N ARG A 143 -8.42 0.67 25.76
CA ARG A 143 -7.97 -0.23 26.84
C ARG A 143 -6.45 -0.46 26.84
N GLU A 144 -5.76 -0.16 25.72
CA GLU A 144 -4.31 -0.34 25.65
C GLU A 144 -3.61 0.57 26.66
N PRO A 145 -2.69 0.03 27.50
CA PRO A 145 -2.02 0.81 28.53
C PRO A 145 -1.22 2.00 28.00
N PHE A 146 -1.28 3.10 28.72
CA PHE A 146 -0.46 4.29 28.47
C PHE A 146 0.78 4.24 29.37
N HIS A 147 1.94 4.56 28.80
CA HIS A 147 3.24 4.57 29.49
C HIS A 147 3.83 5.98 29.58
N GLU A 148 3.51 6.85 28.60
CA GLU A 148 3.93 8.24 28.58
C GLU A 148 2.74 9.17 28.42
N MET A 149 2.94 10.46 28.67
CA MET A 149 1.92 11.46 28.36
C MET A 149 1.76 11.61 26.85
N PRO A 150 0.54 11.72 26.33
CA PRO A 150 0.30 12.05 24.93
C PRO A 150 1.10 13.29 24.51
N GLY A 151 1.83 13.15 23.40
CA GLY A 151 2.64 14.21 22.84
C GLY A 151 4.12 14.16 23.17
N GLU A 152 4.56 13.32 24.10
CA GLU A 152 5.97 13.25 24.53
C GLU A 152 6.82 12.39 23.62
N VAL A 153 6.32 11.21 23.21
CA VAL A 153 7.09 10.22 22.45
C VAL A 153 6.37 9.81 21.19
N PHE A 154 7.10 9.76 20.09
CA PHE A 154 6.62 9.17 18.83
C PHE A 154 6.59 7.64 18.95
N ARG A 155 5.42 7.05 18.61
CA ARG A 155 5.28 5.60 18.44
C ARG A 155 4.30 5.34 17.31
N TYR A 156 4.81 4.74 16.25
CA TYR A 156 3.99 4.43 15.09
C TYR A 156 2.87 3.44 15.47
N ASN A 157 1.62 3.82 15.17
CA ASN A 157 0.44 3.08 15.60
C ASN A 157 -0.69 3.24 14.57
N SER A 158 -0.99 2.17 13.83
CA SER A 158 -2.03 2.20 12.78
C SER A 158 -3.44 2.31 13.37
N ILE A 159 -3.65 1.79 14.59
CA ILE A 159 -4.95 1.91 15.26
C ILE A 159 -5.17 3.35 15.73
N ALA A 160 -4.13 4.13 16.01
CA ALA A 160 -4.28 5.56 16.24
C ALA A 160 -4.85 6.28 15.00
N THR A 161 -4.48 5.85 13.78
CA THR A 161 -5.08 6.40 12.56
C THR A 161 -6.52 5.91 12.36
N TYR A 162 -6.81 4.65 12.67
CA TYR A 162 -8.20 4.18 12.71
C TYR A 162 -9.05 5.04 13.67
N MET A 163 -8.52 5.44 14.82
CA MET A 163 -9.22 6.34 15.73
C MET A 163 -9.52 7.72 15.13
N LEU A 164 -8.71 8.21 14.16
CA LEU A 164 -9.06 9.41 13.38
C LEU A 164 -10.31 9.16 12.51
N SER A 165 -10.37 8.03 11.82
CA SER A 165 -11.55 7.62 11.03
C SER A 165 -12.78 7.47 11.93
N ALA A 166 -12.63 6.79 13.07
CA ALA A 166 -13.70 6.62 14.06
C ALA A 166 -14.14 7.98 14.65
N SER A 167 -13.20 8.92 14.87
CA SER A 167 -13.52 10.28 15.32
C SER A 167 -14.35 11.05 14.31
N LEU A 168 -14.00 10.96 13.02
CA LEU A 168 -14.82 11.51 11.94
C LEU A 168 -16.21 10.88 11.92
N LYS A 169 -16.30 9.55 12.10
CA LYS A 169 -17.59 8.85 12.18
C LYS A 169 -18.45 9.35 13.34
N LYS A 170 -17.85 9.68 14.52
CA LYS A 170 -18.54 10.31 15.64
C LYS A 170 -19.13 11.68 15.29
N LYS A 171 -18.52 12.39 14.36
CA LYS A 171 -19.02 13.66 13.81
C LYS A 171 -19.99 13.48 12.63
N GLY A 172 -20.46 12.25 12.37
CA GLY A 172 -21.36 11.95 11.26
C GLY A 172 -20.68 11.92 9.89
N ILE A 173 -19.35 11.83 9.83
CA ILE A 173 -18.55 11.82 8.61
C ILE A 173 -18.06 10.40 8.35
N ASP A 174 -18.45 9.82 7.22
CA ASP A 174 -17.87 8.59 6.70
C ASP A 174 -16.61 8.93 5.92
N LEU A 175 -15.44 8.41 6.33
CA LEU A 175 -14.14 8.79 5.79
C LEU A 175 -14.03 8.64 4.28
N GLU A 176 -14.40 7.46 3.75
CA GLU A 176 -14.28 7.16 2.33
C GLU A 176 -15.20 8.05 1.48
N HIS A 177 -16.47 8.13 1.84
CA HIS A 177 -17.44 8.98 1.14
C HIS A 177 -17.06 10.47 1.22
N TYR A 178 -16.54 10.91 2.36
CA TYR A 178 -16.13 12.30 2.55
C TYR A 178 -14.91 12.66 1.70
N LEU A 179 -13.92 11.76 1.64
CA LEU A 179 -12.77 11.93 0.73
C LEU A 179 -13.20 11.90 -0.73
N GLU A 180 -14.13 11.01 -1.10
CA GLU A 180 -14.68 10.96 -2.45
C GLU A 180 -15.31 12.30 -2.83
N GLU A 181 -16.15 12.86 -1.97
CA GLU A 181 -16.85 14.13 -2.22
C GLU A 181 -15.89 15.32 -2.24
N LYS A 182 -15.02 15.44 -1.24
CA LYS A 182 -14.24 16.66 -0.97
C LYS A 182 -12.88 16.70 -1.64
N LEU A 183 -12.31 15.55 -1.96
CA LEU A 183 -10.94 15.46 -2.48
C LEU A 183 -10.89 14.73 -3.83
N LEU A 184 -11.34 13.47 -3.88
CA LEU A 184 -11.09 12.61 -5.04
C LEU A 184 -11.89 13.06 -6.27
N THR A 185 -13.20 13.29 -6.12
CA THR A 185 -14.07 13.76 -7.21
C THR A 185 -13.60 15.11 -7.78
N PRO A 186 -13.28 16.14 -6.98
CA PRO A 186 -12.68 17.38 -7.49
C PRO A 186 -11.36 17.18 -8.25
N MET A 187 -10.59 16.13 -7.92
CA MET A 187 -9.35 15.77 -8.59
C MET A 187 -9.57 14.86 -9.82
N GLY A 188 -10.83 14.57 -10.17
CA GLY A 188 -11.18 13.68 -11.28
C GLY A 188 -10.84 12.21 -11.00
N ILE A 189 -10.88 11.78 -9.74
CA ILE A 189 -10.57 10.42 -9.28
C ILE A 189 -11.87 9.71 -8.90
N SER A 190 -12.01 8.45 -9.30
CA SER A 190 -13.11 7.56 -8.95
C SER A 190 -12.68 6.10 -8.96
N GLY A 191 -13.49 5.19 -8.42
CA GLY A 191 -13.24 3.75 -8.44
C GLY A 191 -12.18 3.30 -7.46
N THR A 192 -11.87 4.09 -6.45
CA THR A 192 -11.08 3.68 -5.28
C THR A 192 -11.94 2.92 -4.29
N ARG A 193 -11.34 2.17 -3.38
CA ARG A 193 -12.06 1.45 -2.33
C ARG A 193 -11.24 1.33 -1.05
N TRP A 194 -11.92 1.28 0.09
CA TRP A 194 -11.26 1.19 1.38
C TRP A 194 -11.84 0.07 2.26
N LEU A 195 -10.94 -0.63 2.93
CA LEU A 195 -11.28 -1.66 3.90
C LEU A 195 -12.07 -1.06 5.08
N ARG A 196 -13.08 -1.79 5.53
CA ARG A 196 -13.90 -1.42 6.70
C ARG A 196 -13.80 -2.50 7.77
N ASP A 197 -13.94 -2.09 9.02
CA ASP A 197 -14.08 -3.00 10.15
C ASP A 197 -15.47 -3.67 10.15
N PRO A 198 -15.72 -4.66 11.01
CA PRO A 198 -17.04 -5.29 11.13
C PRO A 198 -18.18 -4.34 11.54
N LYS A 199 -17.87 -3.18 12.10
CA LYS A 199 -18.84 -2.11 12.45
C LYS A 199 -19.09 -1.13 11.31
N GLY A 200 -18.47 -1.33 10.15
CA GLY A 200 -18.60 -0.49 8.96
C GLY A 200 -17.82 0.83 9.05
N ILE A 201 -16.86 0.95 9.96
CA ILE A 201 -15.96 2.10 10.03
C ILE A 201 -14.79 1.86 9.09
N CYS A 202 -14.47 2.84 8.25
CA CYS A 202 -13.32 2.78 7.36
C CYS A 202 -12.03 2.70 8.17
N VAL A 203 -11.13 1.74 7.84
CA VAL A 203 -9.94 1.46 8.67
C VAL A 203 -9.00 2.65 8.79
N GLY A 204 -8.90 3.47 7.75
CA GLY A 204 -8.13 4.72 7.77
C GLY A 204 -6.61 4.54 7.81
N GLY A 205 -6.08 3.63 8.62
CA GLY A 205 -4.66 3.40 8.81
C GLY A 205 -3.99 2.55 7.73
N PHE A 206 -4.78 1.79 6.98
CA PHE A 206 -4.38 0.93 5.86
C PHE A 206 -5.59 0.52 5.04
N GLY A 207 -5.39 -0.34 4.03
CA GLY A 207 -6.49 -0.96 3.28
C GLY A 207 -7.16 -0.04 2.25
N PHE A 208 -6.54 1.08 1.88
CA PHE A 208 -6.97 1.89 0.75
C PHE A 208 -6.38 1.32 -0.54
N SER A 209 -7.25 0.98 -1.50
CA SER A 209 -6.87 0.54 -2.83
C SER A 209 -7.18 1.62 -3.86
N LEU A 210 -6.18 1.99 -4.64
CA LEU A 210 -6.25 3.09 -5.59
C LEU A 210 -5.31 2.86 -6.80
N TYR A 211 -5.47 3.67 -7.82
CA TYR A 211 -4.60 3.67 -9.00
C TYR A 211 -3.31 4.46 -8.73
N PRO A 212 -2.17 4.06 -9.31
CA PRO A 212 -0.89 4.76 -9.10
C PRO A 212 -0.93 6.27 -9.35
N GLU A 213 -1.68 6.75 -10.36
CA GLU A 213 -1.83 8.19 -10.63
C GLU A 213 -2.49 8.96 -9.48
N VAL A 214 -3.30 8.31 -8.64
CA VAL A 214 -3.92 8.94 -7.46
C VAL A 214 -2.86 9.37 -6.45
N ILE A 215 -1.79 8.57 -6.29
CA ILE A 215 -0.65 8.92 -5.43
C ILE A 215 0.03 10.20 -5.94
N ALA A 216 0.27 10.27 -7.25
CA ALA A 216 0.88 11.43 -7.89
C ALA A 216 0.04 12.69 -7.74
N LYS A 217 -1.28 12.58 -7.95
CA LYS A 217 -2.22 13.70 -7.76
C LYS A 217 -2.28 14.17 -6.31
N LEU A 218 -2.30 13.23 -5.34
CA LEU A 218 -2.22 13.58 -3.92
C LEU A 218 -0.95 14.38 -3.63
N GLY A 219 0.20 13.87 -4.06
CA GLY A 219 1.50 14.53 -3.85
C GLY A 219 1.52 15.94 -4.46
N GLN A 220 1.00 16.10 -5.67
CA GLN A 220 0.93 17.39 -6.36
C GLN A 220 0.01 18.38 -5.62
N MET A 221 -1.15 17.93 -5.15
CA MET A 221 -2.06 18.76 -4.36
C MET A 221 -1.40 19.24 -3.05
N ILE A 222 -0.71 18.34 -2.35
CA ILE A 222 0.04 18.68 -1.12
C ILE A 222 1.18 19.67 -1.43
N LEU A 223 1.95 19.44 -2.50
CA LEU A 223 3.03 20.33 -2.93
C LEU A 223 2.54 21.75 -3.21
N GLN A 224 1.33 21.88 -3.75
CA GLN A 224 0.66 23.16 -4.01
C GLN A 224 -0.06 23.75 -2.77
N GLY A 225 0.24 23.26 -1.56
CA GLY A 225 -0.37 23.78 -0.33
C GLY A 225 -1.87 23.50 -0.20
N GLY A 226 -2.34 22.37 -0.72
CA GLY A 226 -3.74 21.94 -0.65
C GLY A 226 -4.61 22.45 -1.79
N VAL A 227 -4.01 23.05 -2.83
CA VAL A 227 -4.71 23.58 -4.01
C VAL A 227 -4.71 22.56 -5.14
N TRP A 228 -5.83 22.41 -5.82
CA TRP A 228 -5.97 21.67 -7.06
C TRP A 228 -6.76 22.47 -8.08
N ASN A 229 -6.18 22.71 -9.26
CA ASN A 229 -6.80 23.51 -10.34
C ASN A 229 -7.34 24.87 -9.86
N GLY A 230 -6.61 25.55 -8.98
CA GLY A 230 -7.00 26.86 -8.42
C GLY A 230 -8.03 26.80 -7.28
N ILE A 231 -8.47 25.59 -6.88
CA ILE A 231 -9.44 25.39 -5.78
C ILE A 231 -8.68 24.89 -4.56
N GLN A 232 -8.86 25.55 -3.40
CA GLN A 232 -8.33 25.08 -2.12
C GLN A 232 -9.17 23.89 -1.65
N LEU A 233 -8.63 22.68 -1.73
CA LEU A 233 -9.29 21.44 -1.29
C LEU A 233 -8.99 21.15 0.18
N VAL A 234 -7.74 21.33 0.60
CA VAL A 234 -7.30 21.16 1.99
C VAL A 234 -6.73 22.49 2.47
N PRO A 235 -7.07 22.99 3.67
CA PRO A 235 -6.55 24.27 4.16
C PRO A 235 -5.03 24.34 4.13
N LYS A 236 -4.48 25.45 3.65
CA LYS A 236 -3.02 25.61 3.50
C LYS A 236 -2.27 25.47 4.81
N ASP A 237 -2.78 26.07 5.89
CA ASP A 237 -2.21 26.00 7.22
C ASP A 237 -2.17 24.57 7.76
N TYR A 238 -3.18 23.75 7.45
CA TYR A 238 -3.16 22.33 7.77
C TYR A 238 -2.07 21.58 6.97
N ILE A 239 -1.93 21.84 5.67
CA ILE A 239 -0.85 21.26 4.87
C ILE A 239 0.53 21.65 5.42
N ASP A 240 0.71 22.92 5.77
CA ASP A 240 1.98 23.39 6.35
C ASP A 240 2.29 22.68 7.69
N MET A 241 1.28 22.42 8.54
CA MET A 241 1.44 21.60 9.75
C MET A 241 1.71 20.12 9.42
N ALA A 242 0.94 19.54 8.51
CA ALA A 242 1.05 18.13 8.16
C ALA A 242 2.42 17.76 7.57
N THR A 243 3.03 18.68 6.82
CA THR A 243 4.33 18.49 6.16
C THR A 243 5.52 18.99 6.97
N SER A 244 5.31 19.68 8.11
CA SER A 244 6.37 20.10 9.03
C SER A 244 6.61 19.06 10.14
N LYS A 245 7.78 19.13 10.77
CA LYS A 245 8.10 18.25 11.90
C LYS A 245 7.26 18.65 13.12
N GLN A 246 6.37 17.77 13.55
CA GLN A 246 5.50 17.95 14.72
C GLN A 246 6.04 17.20 15.94
N ILE A 247 6.87 16.18 15.71
CA ILE A 247 7.50 15.37 16.76
C ILE A 247 8.80 14.75 16.24
N GLU A 248 9.78 14.59 17.13
CA GLU A 248 10.99 13.81 16.87
C GLU A 248 10.68 12.32 16.84
N ASN A 249 11.31 11.57 15.96
CA ASN A 249 11.09 10.12 15.82
C ASN A 249 12.37 9.30 15.69
N GLY A 250 13.53 9.88 16.00
CA GLY A 250 14.84 9.24 15.99
C GLY A 250 15.96 10.25 15.78
N ASP A 251 17.20 9.78 15.80
CA ASP A 251 18.43 10.58 15.71
C ASP A 251 19.43 10.07 14.65
N ASP A 252 19.07 9.03 13.90
CA ASP A 252 19.89 8.52 12.80
C ASP A 252 19.78 9.45 11.57
N PRO A 253 20.86 10.18 11.20
CA PRO A 253 20.82 11.13 10.10
C PRO A 253 20.73 10.45 8.72
N ASP A 254 21.05 9.18 8.62
CA ASP A 254 21.05 8.42 7.38
C ASP A 254 19.73 7.66 7.15
N SER A 255 18.85 7.63 8.15
CA SER A 255 17.53 6.99 8.07
C SER A 255 16.44 7.99 7.71
N ASP A 256 15.65 7.69 6.68
CA ASP A 256 14.47 8.46 6.33
C ASP A 256 13.28 8.23 7.28
N TRP A 257 13.43 7.33 8.27
CA TRP A 257 12.46 7.11 9.35
C TRP A 257 12.83 7.84 10.65
N ALA A 258 13.92 8.65 10.65
CA ALA A 258 14.42 9.36 11.83
C ALA A 258 14.55 10.88 11.63
N GLN A 259 13.88 11.46 10.62
CA GLN A 259 13.97 12.90 10.31
C GLN A 259 12.82 13.73 10.92
N GLY A 260 11.96 13.09 11.72
CA GLY A 260 10.76 13.66 12.31
C GLY A 260 9.46 13.23 11.61
N TYR A 261 8.34 13.49 12.26
CA TYR A 261 7.01 13.14 11.78
C TYR A 261 6.06 14.33 11.83
N GLY A 262 5.22 14.47 10.81
CA GLY A 262 4.17 15.49 10.72
C GLY A 262 2.80 14.95 11.12
N TYR A 263 1.76 15.30 10.36
CA TYR A 263 0.42 14.72 10.52
C TYR A 263 0.23 13.59 9.50
N GLN A 264 0.53 12.35 9.91
CA GLN A 264 0.47 11.13 9.09
C GLN A 264 1.39 11.19 7.86
N MET A 265 2.51 11.90 7.99
CA MET A 265 3.55 12.03 6.97
C MET A 265 4.94 12.04 7.63
N TRP A 266 5.88 11.33 7.03
CA TRP A 266 7.28 11.29 7.44
C TRP A 266 8.06 12.47 6.90
N ARG A 267 8.93 13.03 7.72
CA ARG A 267 10.01 13.89 7.23
C ARG A 267 11.12 13.00 6.70
N CYS A 268 11.82 13.48 5.67
CA CYS A 268 12.88 12.74 5.01
C CYS A 268 14.18 13.54 4.98
N ARG A 269 15.26 12.87 4.64
CA ARG A 269 16.51 13.51 4.22
C ARG A 269 16.22 14.44 3.04
N HIS A 270 17.17 15.30 2.69
CA HIS A 270 17.05 16.30 1.64
C HIS A 270 15.81 17.21 1.76
N LYS A 271 15.24 17.36 2.97
CA LYS A 271 14.05 18.16 3.26
C LYS A 271 12.75 17.67 2.56
N ALA A 272 12.76 16.48 2.00
CA ALA A 272 11.56 15.89 1.44
C ALA A 272 10.55 15.53 2.55
N VAL A 273 9.30 15.33 2.16
CA VAL A 273 8.25 14.71 2.99
C VAL A 273 7.62 13.57 2.20
N ARG A 274 7.12 12.59 2.92
CA ARG A 274 6.45 11.49 2.24
C ARG A 274 5.26 10.94 3.01
N GLY A 275 4.25 10.42 2.29
CA GLY A 275 3.40 9.34 2.72
C GLY A 275 4.05 8.04 2.29
N ASP A 276 4.03 7.02 3.15
CA ASP A 276 4.55 5.72 2.81
C ASP A 276 3.63 4.56 3.21
N GLY A 277 3.77 3.46 2.49
CA GLY A 277 3.14 2.20 2.80
C GLY A 277 4.15 1.06 2.75
N MET A 278 3.83 -0.01 3.46
CA MET A 278 4.64 -1.23 3.50
C MET A 278 5.01 -1.66 2.07
N TYR A 279 6.19 -2.23 1.92
CA TYR A 279 6.74 -2.75 0.67
C TYR A 279 7.08 -1.71 -0.41
N GLY A 280 7.23 -0.44 -0.04
CA GLY A 280 7.66 0.61 -0.98
C GLY A 280 6.53 1.31 -1.72
N GLN A 281 5.41 1.57 -1.04
CA GLN A 281 4.36 2.42 -1.58
C GLN A 281 4.66 3.87 -1.20
N PHE A 282 5.19 4.68 -2.10
CA PHE A 282 5.67 6.02 -1.80
C PHE A 282 4.94 7.14 -2.53
N CYS A 283 4.66 8.20 -1.78
CA CYS A 283 4.36 9.54 -2.28
C CYS A 283 5.43 10.49 -1.71
N ILE A 284 6.53 10.70 -2.42
CA ILE A 284 7.63 11.57 -2.00
C ILE A 284 7.45 12.96 -2.62
N ILE A 285 7.47 13.99 -1.80
CA ILE A 285 7.22 15.37 -2.17
C ILE A 285 8.46 16.20 -1.80
N HIS A 286 9.03 16.91 -2.76
CA HIS A 286 10.17 17.78 -2.53
C HIS A 286 9.90 19.19 -3.03
N LYS A 287 9.73 20.12 -2.07
CA LYS A 287 9.28 21.49 -2.36
C LYS A 287 10.32 22.32 -3.08
N GLU A 288 11.63 22.13 -2.78
CA GLU A 288 12.70 22.95 -3.34
C GLU A 288 12.88 22.70 -4.85
N THR A 289 12.69 21.47 -5.31
CA THR A 289 12.76 21.13 -6.74
C THR A 289 11.39 21.10 -7.41
N ASP A 290 10.32 21.37 -6.67
CA ASP A 290 8.92 21.32 -7.13
C ASP A 290 8.59 19.96 -7.79
N THR A 291 8.94 18.86 -7.08
CA THR A 291 8.82 17.49 -7.60
C THR A 291 7.97 16.59 -6.73
N VAL A 292 7.34 15.61 -7.38
CA VAL A 292 6.64 14.49 -6.74
C VAL A 292 7.10 13.19 -7.38
N LEU A 293 7.43 12.19 -6.54
CA LEU A 293 7.53 10.79 -6.94
C LEU A 293 6.34 10.03 -6.35
N ALA A 294 5.54 9.42 -7.21
CA ALA A 294 4.63 8.35 -6.84
C ALA A 294 5.24 7.01 -7.25
N MET A 295 5.38 6.07 -6.32
CA MET A 295 5.98 4.77 -6.60
C MET A 295 5.22 3.66 -5.88
N THR A 296 5.10 2.52 -6.53
CA THR A 296 4.60 1.28 -5.94
C THR A 296 5.61 0.17 -6.16
N ALA A 297 5.83 -0.63 -5.14
CA ALA A 297 6.86 -1.68 -5.15
C ALA A 297 6.44 -2.91 -4.33
N VAL A 298 7.22 -3.98 -4.44
CA VAL A 298 7.19 -5.17 -3.58
C VAL A 298 8.63 -5.41 -3.11
N THR A 299 9.09 -4.59 -2.17
CA THR A 299 10.46 -4.66 -1.66
C THR A 299 10.52 -4.57 -0.14
N SER A 300 11.50 -5.24 0.46
CA SER A 300 11.88 -5.04 1.86
C SER A 300 12.91 -3.92 2.01
N ASP A 301 13.64 -3.58 0.94
CA ASP A 301 14.64 -2.51 0.95
C ASP A 301 14.04 -1.17 0.54
N MET A 302 13.15 -0.66 1.40
CA MET A 302 12.49 0.64 1.20
C MET A 302 13.47 1.81 1.30
N GLN A 303 14.58 1.68 2.06
CA GLN A 303 15.59 2.73 2.13
C GLN A 303 16.45 2.76 0.86
N GLY A 304 16.80 1.60 0.31
CA GLY A 304 17.49 1.49 -0.98
C GLY A 304 16.66 2.08 -2.12
N GLU A 305 15.35 1.86 -2.11
CA GLU A 305 14.40 2.46 -3.07
C GLU A 305 14.47 4.00 -3.05
N MET A 306 14.42 4.61 -1.85
CA MET A 306 14.57 6.07 -1.72
C MET A 306 15.97 6.56 -2.08
N ASN A 307 17.02 5.84 -1.71
CA ASN A 307 18.40 6.18 -2.06
C ASN A 307 18.60 6.20 -3.57
N ALA A 308 18.06 5.21 -4.28
CA ALA A 308 18.13 5.19 -5.75
C ALA A 308 17.45 6.41 -6.38
N TYR A 309 16.27 6.79 -5.89
CA TYR A 309 15.59 8.01 -6.33
C TYR A 309 16.39 9.28 -6.01
N TYR A 310 16.91 9.41 -4.79
CA TYR A 310 17.62 10.62 -4.38
C TYR A 310 18.90 10.83 -5.20
N ASP A 311 19.73 9.79 -5.26
CA ASP A 311 21.05 9.89 -5.88
C ASP A 311 20.99 10.02 -7.39
N GLU A 312 20.05 9.33 -8.03
CA GLU A 312 19.98 9.26 -9.49
C GLU A 312 19.02 10.29 -10.10
N VAL A 313 18.03 10.78 -9.34
CA VAL A 313 17.00 11.68 -9.89
C VAL A 313 16.88 12.97 -9.09
N LEU A 314 16.52 12.91 -7.78
CA LEU A 314 16.15 14.11 -7.02
C LEU A 314 17.27 15.15 -6.98
N LEU A 315 18.51 14.72 -6.76
CA LEU A 315 19.69 15.60 -6.64
C LEU A 315 20.31 15.97 -8.01
N LYS A 316 19.69 15.55 -9.12
CA LYS A 316 20.17 15.82 -10.49
C LYS A 316 19.37 16.88 -11.25
N TYR A 317 18.22 17.30 -10.72
CA TYR A 317 17.44 18.35 -11.35
C TYR A 317 18.21 19.64 -11.49
N GLN A 318 18.10 20.26 -12.65
CA GLN A 318 18.60 21.61 -12.93
C GLN A 318 17.42 22.58 -12.99
N ASP A 319 17.68 23.88 -12.68
CA ASP A 319 16.62 24.90 -12.67
C ASP A 319 16.07 25.18 -14.06
N GLU A 320 16.94 25.12 -15.09
CA GLU A 320 16.58 25.40 -16.47
C GLU A 320 16.37 24.10 -17.27
N PRO A 321 15.49 24.12 -18.29
CA PRO A 321 15.37 23.03 -19.23
C PRO A 321 16.69 22.67 -19.89
N LEU A 322 16.90 21.39 -20.14
CA LEU A 322 18.08 20.86 -20.84
C LEU A 322 17.82 20.77 -22.35
N PRO A 323 18.87 20.77 -23.17
CA PRO A 323 18.75 20.37 -24.57
C PRO A 323 18.18 18.94 -24.66
N GLU A 324 17.30 18.74 -25.64
CA GLU A 324 16.74 17.39 -25.90
C GLU A 324 17.84 16.46 -26.43
N ASP A 325 17.98 15.29 -25.80
CA ASP A 325 18.82 14.18 -26.27
C ASP A 325 17.91 13.08 -26.82
N GLU A 326 17.65 13.16 -28.13
CA GLU A 326 16.78 12.21 -28.83
C GLU A 326 17.27 10.76 -28.68
N LYS A 327 18.58 10.55 -28.68
CA LYS A 327 19.19 9.20 -28.62
C LYS A 327 18.93 8.58 -27.23
N THR A 328 19.18 9.30 -26.14
CA THR A 328 18.92 8.82 -24.79
C THR A 328 17.41 8.69 -24.53
N MET A 329 16.58 9.58 -25.10
CA MET A 329 15.12 9.44 -25.04
C MET A 329 14.59 8.20 -25.77
N GLU A 330 15.17 7.80 -26.89
CA GLU A 330 14.82 6.54 -27.56
C GLU A 330 15.19 5.33 -26.70
N VAL A 331 16.37 5.35 -26.05
CA VAL A 331 16.78 4.30 -25.11
C VAL A 331 15.80 4.21 -23.95
N LEU A 332 15.46 5.35 -23.33
CA LEU A 332 14.49 5.39 -22.22
C LEU A 332 13.13 4.85 -22.67
N LYS A 333 12.58 5.30 -23.78
CA LYS A 333 11.29 4.82 -24.31
C LYS A 333 11.30 3.31 -24.55
N LYS A 334 12.38 2.79 -25.15
CA LYS A 334 12.53 1.35 -25.35
C LYS A 334 12.54 0.61 -24.02
N ARG A 335 13.31 1.08 -23.04
CA ARG A 335 13.39 0.50 -21.70
C ARG A 335 12.02 0.48 -21.01
N LEU A 336 11.27 1.59 -21.07
CA LEU A 336 9.94 1.70 -20.47
C LEU A 336 8.91 0.73 -21.11
N ASN A 337 9.03 0.44 -22.38
CA ASN A 337 8.14 -0.49 -23.10
C ASN A 337 8.47 -1.97 -22.83
N GLU A 338 9.64 -2.27 -22.27
CA GLU A 338 10.13 -3.63 -22.03
C GLU A 338 10.15 -3.98 -20.53
N LEU A 339 9.47 -3.19 -19.69
CA LEU A 339 9.48 -3.39 -18.25
C LEU A 339 8.60 -4.58 -17.84
N HIS A 340 9.22 -5.54 -17.19
CA HIS A 340 8.55 -6.71 -16.65
C HIS A 340 8.95 -6.88 -15.17
N TYR A 341 7.96 -7.16 -14.33
CA TYR A 341 8.20 -7.65 -12.99
C TYR A 341 8.61 -9.11 -13.10
N VAL A 342 9.93 -9.32 -13.18
CA VAL A 342 10.49 -10.63 -13.52
C VAL A 342 10.42 -11.53 -12.30
N ARG A 343 9.47 -12.49 -12.31
CA ARG A 343 9.54 -13.64 -11.43
C ARG A 343 9.68 -14.90 -12.25
N PRO A 344 10.56 -15.83 -11.85
CA PRO A 344 10.73 -17.07 -12.60
C PRO A 344 9.42 -17.87 -12.56
N LEU A 345 9.06 -18.45 -13.71
CA LEU A 345 8.03 -19.49 -13.77
C LEU A 345 8.38 -20.62 -12.80
N PRO A 346 7.39 -21.35 -12.27
CA PRO A 346 7.67 -22.62 -11.61
C PRO A 346 8.52 -23.52 -12.51
N GLU A 347 9.50 -24.18 -11.91
CA GLU A 347 10.37 -25.08 -12.67
C GLU A 347 9.54 -26.22 -13.28
N ASP A 348 9.85 -26.58 -14.53
CA ASP A 348 9.14 -27.61 -15.29
C ASP A 348 10.14 -28.44 -16.10
N ASP A 349 10.09 -29.76 -15.99
CA ASP A 349 10.94 -30.70 -16.73
C ASP A 349 10.23 -31.33 -17.95
N GLY A 350 8.97 -30.95 -18.18
CA GLY A 350 8.14 -31.43 -19.29
C GLY A 350 7.61 -32.85 -19.15
N PHE A 351 7.87 -33.53 -18.03
CA PHE A 351 7.35 -34.86 -17.78
C PHE A 351 5.84 -34.87 -17.51
N ASP A 352 5.21 -36.05 -17.67
CA ASP A 352 3.80 -36.21 -17.36
C ASP A 352 3.51 -35.90 -15.89
N VAL A 353 2.36 -35.28 -15.67
CA VAL A 353 1.87 -35.01 -14.30
C VAL A 353 1.55 -36.36 -13.64
N PRO A 354 2.09 -36.66 -12.46
CA PRO A 354 1.72 -37.86 -11.70
C PRO A 354 0.19 -37.95 -11.54
N ASP A 355 -0.37 -39.16 -11.75
CA ASP A 355 -1.82 -39.34 -11.66
C ASP A 355 -2.38 -38.94 -10.30
N ALA A 356 -1.58 -39.09 -9.25
CA ALA A 356 -1.92 -38.69 -7.90
C ALA A 356 -2.22 -37.18 -7.77
N PHE A 357 -1.63 -36.31 -8.62
CA PHE A 357 -1.85 -34.87 -8.60
C PHE A 357 -2.99 -34.42 -9.52
N LYS A 358 -3.51 -35.27 -10.39
CA LYS A 358 -4.53 -34.88 -11.37
C LYS A 358 -5.85 -34.48 -10.73
N LYS A 359 -6.17 -35.06 -9.58
CA LYS A 359 -7.35 -34.70 -8.79
C LYS A 359 -7.08 -34.88 -7.31
N VAL A 360 -6.99 -33.77 -6.55
CA VAL A 360 -6.64 -33.78 -5.12
C VAL A 360 -7.53 -32.80 -4.37
N ASP A 361 -8.09 -33.25 -3.25
CA ASP A 361 -8.78 -32.36 -2.32
C ASP A 361 -7.78 -31.86 -1.27
N LEU A 362 -7.58 -30.55 -1.23
CA LEU A 362 -6.60 -29.87 -0.42
C LEU A 362 -7.30 -29.16 0.75
N SER A 363 -7.17 -29.70 1.94
CA SER A 363 -7.61 -29.03 3.18
C SER A 363 -6.40 -28.39 3.87
N LEU A 364 -5.99 -27.20 3.46
CA LEU A 364 -4.71 -26.61 3.85
C LEU A 364 -4.75 -25.92 5.21
N THR A 365 -5.85 -25.27 5.54
CA THR A 365 -6.05 -24.60 6.84
C THR A 365 -7.54 -24.55 7.17
N SER A 366 -7.93 -23.99 8.31
CA SER A 366 -9.32 -23.68 8.62
C SER A 366 -9.97 -22.67 7.64
N PHE A 367 -9.17 -22.06 6.76
CA PHE A 367 -9.61 -21.02 5.83
C PHE A 367 -9.64 -21.48 4.36
N PHE A 368 -8.90 -22.55 3.98
CA PHE A 368 -8.78 -22.99 2.58
C PHE A 368 -9.04 -24.49 2.45
N ASP A 369 -10.22 -24.83 1.98
CA ASP A 369 -10.52 -26.15 1.44
C ASP A 369 -10.65 -25.99 -0.08
N LEU A 370 -9.67 -26.49 -0.82
CA LEU A 370 -9.58 -26.37 -2.27
C LEU A 370 -9.58 -27.78 -2.89
N SER A 371 -10.21 -27.91 -4.05
CA SER A 371 -10.05 -29.07 -4.92
C SER A 371 -9.16 -28.70 -6.10
N LEU A 372 -8.08 -29.45 -6.31
CA LEU A 372 -7.20 -29.34 -7.46
C LEU A 372 -7.63 -30.31 -8.53
N ASN A 373 -7.74 -29.84 -9.77
CA ASN A 373 -7.99 -30.64 -10.96
C ASN A 373 -7.05 -30.22 -12.08
N ILE A 374 -6.40 -31.20 -12.72
CA ILE A 374 -5.52 -30.98 -13.89
C ILE A 374 -6.07 -31.74 -15.08
N GLU A 375 -6.40 -31.03 -16.15
CA GLU A 375 -6.87 -31.56 -17.43
C GLU A 375 -5.95 -31.04 -18.55
N GLY A 376 -5.15 -31.94 -19.12
CA GLY A 376 -4.12 -31.59 -20.10
C GLY A 376 -3.10 -30.60 -19.48
N ASN A 377 -2.98 -29.40 -20.05
CA ASN A 377 -2.10 -28.36 -19.57
C ASN A 377 -2.79 -27.37 -18.61
N THR A 378 -4.07 -27.52 -18.36
CA THR A 378 -4.84 -26.60 -17.53
C THR A 378 -4.98 -27.14 -16.11
N LEU A 379 -4.53 -26.36 -15.13
CA LEU A 379 -4.73 -26.60 -13.71
C LEU A 379 -5.85 -25.68 -13.20
N THR A 380 -6.76 -26.23 -12.41
CA THR A 380 -7.84 -25.48 -11.76
C THR A 380 -7.87 -25.80 -10.28
N LEU A 381 -7.89 -24.77 -9.45
CA LEU A 381 -8.19 -24.85 -8.02
C LEU A 381 -9.61 -24.30 -7.81
N THR A 382 -10.44 -25.07 -7.13
CA THR A 382 -11.84 -24.75 -6.89
C THR A 382 -12.12 -24.76 -5.39
N GLY A 383 -12.78 -23.75 -4.87
CA GLY A 383 -13.23 -23.66 -3.48
C GLY A 383 -14.43 -24.58 -3.19
N LYS A 384 -14.78 -24.76 -1.91
CA LYS A 384 -15.94 -25.58 -1.48
C LYS A 384 -17.28 -25.14 -2.07
N ASP A 385 -17.43 -23.85 -2.34
CA ASP A 385 -18.60 -23.23 -2.96
C ASP A 385 -18.70 -23.48 -4.48
N GLY A 386 -17.66 -24.12 -5.07
CA GLY A 386 -17.55 -24.36 -6.50
C GLY A 386 -17.00 -23.14 -7.27
N GLU A 387 -16.62 -22.06 -6.61
CA GLU A 387 -15.96 -20.95 -7.25
C GLU A 387 -14.53 -21.30 -7.66
N ILE A 388 -14.12 -20.87 -8.86
CA ILE A 388 -12.73 -21.03 -9.32
C ILE A 388 -11.86 -20.06 -8.53
N TRP A 389 -11.06 -20.64 -7.63
CA TRP A 389 -10.10 -19.90 -6.85
C TRP A 389 -8.88 -19.53 -7.69
N TYR A 390 -8.51 -20.43 -8.61
CA TYR A 390 -7.38 -20.20 -9.50
C TYR A 390 -7.43 -21.11 -10.73
N ARG A 391 -6.97 -20.60 -11.88
CA ARG A 391 -6.82 -21.38 -13.11
C ARG A 391 -5.59 -20.93 -13.88
N ALA A 392 -4.73 -21.86 -14.29
CA ALA A 392 -3.52 -21.57 -15.04
C ALA A 392 -3.16 -22.63 -16.06
N GLU A 393 -2.41 -22.20 -17.07
CA GLU A 393 -1.75 -23.08 -18.02
C GLU A 393 -0.34 -23.45 -17.53
N ARG A 394 0.12 -24.64 -17.88
CA ARG A 394 1.43 -25.17 -17.56
C ARG A 394 2.52 -24.31 -18.18
N GLY A 395 3.56 -23.96 -17.40
CA GLY A 395 4.74 -23.26 -17.89
C GLY A 395 4.47 -21.84 -18.45
N SER A 396 3.31 -21.25 -18.16
CA SER A 396 2.99 -19.89 -18.59
C SER A 396 2.16 -19.14 -17.53
N TRP A 397 2.35 -17.82 -17.45
CA TRP A 397 1.54 -16.96 -16.60
C TRP A 397 0.14 -16.77 -17.17
N SER A 398 -0.85 -17.10 -16.39
CA SER A 398 -2.28 -16.94 -16.72
C SER A 398 -2.95 -15.96 -15.79
N LYS A 399 -3.71 -15.02 -16.33
CA LYS A 399 -4.45 -14.00 -15.57
C LYS A 399 -5.92 -14.38 -15.47
N ILE A 400 -6.46 -14.35 -14.27
CA ILE A 400 -7.90 -14.46 -14.01
C ILE A 400 -8.34 -13.39 -13.03
N ASN A 401 -9.63 -13.11 -12.96
CA ASN A 401 -10.22 -12.40 -11.84
C ASN A 401 -10.83 -13.43 -10.89
N ARG A 402 -10.54 -13.30 -9.60
CA ARG A 402 -11.14 -14.13 -8.56
C ARG A 402 -11.77 -13.26 -7.48
N LYS A 403 -12.75 -13.79 -6.80
CA LYS A 403 -13.19 -13.21 -5.54
C LYS A 403 -12.17 -13.53 -4.47
N VAL A 404 -11.51 -12.49 -3.99
CA VAL A 404 -10.51 -12.66 -2.94
C VAL A 404 -11.19 -12.55 -1.59
N HIS A 405 -11.07 -13.63 -0.81
CA HIS A 405 -11.29 -13.63 0.64
C HIS A 405 -9.92 -13.44 1.34
N CYS A 406 -9.14 -12.51 0.85
CA CYS A 406 -7.77 -12.36 1.26
C CYS A 406 -7.68 -11.49 2.48
N SER A 407 -7.48 -12.12 3.55
CA SER A 407 -7.19 -11.57 4.87
C SER A 407 -8.29 -11.95 5.87
N PRO A 408 -7.93 -12.29 7.10
CA PRO A 408 -8.89 -12.35 8.21
C PRO A 408 -9.65 -11.03 8.42
N PHE A 409 -9.29 -9.99 7.68
CA PHE A 409 -9.87 -8.65 7.73
C PHE A 409 -11.01 -8.41 6.73
N TYR A 410 -11.30 -9.34 5.78
CA TYR A 410 -12.41 -9.21 4.84
C TYR A 410 -13.53 -10.19 5.20
N THR A 411 -14.74 -9.70 5.29
CA THR A 411 -15.93 -10.55 5.45
C THR A 411 -16.42 -11.05 4.11
N GLU A 412 -17.24 -12.12 4.06
CA GLU A 412 -17.86 -12.60 2.81
C GLU A 412 -18.62 -11.51 2.03
N LYS A 413 -19.05 -10.45 2.72
CA LYS A 413 -19.73 -9.30 2.09
C LYS A 413 -18.79 -8.39 1.31
N ASP A 414 -17.48 -8.45 1.62
CA ASP A 414 -16.44 -7.63 1.01
C ASP A 414 -15.67 -8.39 -0.07
N SER A 415 -16.22 -9.54 -0.55
CA SER A 415 -15.61 -10.30 -1.64
C SER A 415 -15.54 -9.44 -2.89
N MET A 416 -14.32 -9.16 -3.34
CA MET A 416 -14.05 -8.30 -4.48
C MET A 416 -13.40 -9.08 -5.60
N ASP A 417 -13.82 -8.85 -6.84
CA ASP A 417 -13.13 -9.39 -8.00
C ASP A 417 -11.78 -8.71 -8.14
N THR A 418 -10.70 -9.43 -7.86
CA THR A 418 -9.32 -8.93 -7.99
C THR A 418 -8.57 -9.73 -9.05
N PRO A 419 -7.68 -9.08 -9.82
CA PRO A 419 -6.84 -9.78 -10.77
C PRO A 419 -5.77 -10.59 -10.01
N VAL A 420 -5.67 -11.87 -10.35
CA VAL A 420 -4.59 -12.75 -9.92
C VAL A 420 -3.89 -13.31 -11.15
N ILE A 421 -2.59 -13.54 -11.03
CA ILE A 421 -1.77 -14.13 -12.08
C ILE A 421 -1.09 -15.34 -11.49
N GLY A 422 -1.07 -16.44 -12.23
CA GLY A 422 -0.36 -17.59 -11.76
C GLY A 422 0.15 -18.48 -12.85
N ALA A 423 1.02 -19.39 -12.44
CA ALA A 423 1.62 -20.42 -13.28
C ALA A 423 1.84 -21.69 -12.47
N TRP A 424 2.01 -22.81 -13.17
CA TRP A 424 2.37 -24.06 -12.55
C TRP A 424 3.34 -24.86 -13.41
N GLY A 425 4.07 -25.75 -12.77
CA GLY A 425 5.00 -26.66 -13.40
C GLY A 425 5.26 -27.89 -12.57
N VAL A 426 5.86 -28.93 -13.15
CA VAL A 426 6.28 -30.15 -12.48
C VAL A 426 7.76 -30.38 -12.74
N LYS A 427 8.53 -30.55 -11.66
CA LYS A 427 9.95 -30.90 -11.74
C LYS A 427 10.29 -31.95 -10.69
N ASN A 428 10.97 -33.03 -11.10
CA ASN A 428 11.37 -34.13 -10.21
C ASN A 428 10.19 -34.68 -9.38
N SER A 429 9.01 -34.85 -9.98
CA SER A 429 7.77 -35.30 -9.34
C SER A 429 7.25 -34.32 -8.27
N VAL A 430 7.65 -33.09 -8.28
CA VAL A 430 7.12 -32.00 -7.45
C VAL A 430 6.28 -31.07 -8.30
N LEU A 431 4.99 -30.93 -7.98
CA LEU A 431 4.10 -29.95 -8.60
C LEU A 431 4.22 -28.64 -7.82
N THR A 432 4.54 -27.56 -8.50
CA THR A 432 4.58 -26.21 -7.92
C THR A 432 3.58 -25.31 -8.61
N ILE A 433 2.75 -24.62 -7.83
CA ILE A 433 1.80 -23.60 -8.28
C ILE A 433 2.20 -22.29 -7.62
N ARG A 434 2.32 -21.22 -8.40
CA ARG A 434 2.52 -19.86 -7.91
C ARG A 434 1.38 -18.98 -8.34
N VAL A 435 0.86 -18.19 -7.42
CA VAL A 435 -0.23 -17.24 -7.63
C VAL A 435 0.14 -15.88 -7.07
N TYR A 436 0.00 -14.84 -7.88
CA TYR A 436 0.20 -13.45 -7.46
C TYR A 436 -1.12 -12.72 -7.37
N GLU A 437 -1.34 -12.07 -6.26
CA GLU A 437 -2.43 -11.13 -6.04
C GLU A 437 -1.96 -9.73 -6.42
N ILE A 438 -2.39 -9.26 -7.60
CA ILE A 438 -1.90 -8.00 -8.17
C ILE A 438 -2.22 -6.78 -7.29
N GLU A 439 -3.41 -6.77 -6.69
CA GLU A 439 -3.83 -5.64 -5.86
C GLU A 439 -3.15 -5.64 -4.50
N PHE A 440 -3.02 -6.80 -3.87
CA PHE A 440 -2.51 -6.93 -2.50
C PHE A 440 -1.02 -7.20 -2.43
N LEU A 441 -0.36 -7.39 -3.58
CA LEU A 441 1.08 -7.60 -3.68
C LEU A 441 1.55 -8.87 -2.94
N GLU A 442 0.68 -9.87 -2.84
CA GLU A 442 0.94 -11.14 -2.16
C GLU A 442 1.26 -12.25 -3.16
N GLU A 443 2.06 -13.21 -2.75
CA GLU A 443 2.37 -14.41 -3.50
C GLU A 443 2.02 -15.65 -2.68
N ASP A 444 1.20 -16.52 -3.29
CA ASP A 444 0.92 -17.86 -2.78
C ASP A 444 1.75 -18.87 -3.56
N THR A 445 2.48 -19.73 -2.86
CA THR A 445 3.15 -20.90 -3.44
C THR A 445 2.59 -22.16 -2.84
N LEU A 446 2.06 -23.03 -3.68
CA LEU A 446 1.59 -24.36 -3.33
C LEU A 446 2.50 -25.41 -3.93
N THR A 447 3.01 -26.33 -3.11
CA THR A 447 3.89 -27.40 -3.56
C THR A 447 3.30 -28.76 -3.14
N LEU A 448 3.15 -29.68 -4.11
CA LEU A 448 2.72 -31.04 -3.87
C LEU A 448 3.85 -32.01 -4.18
N THR A 449 4.11 -32.92 -3.24
CA THR A 449 5.14 -33.97 -3.39
C THR A 449 4.53 -35.33 -3.09
N GLU A 450 4.77 -36.30 -3.96
CA GLU A 450 4.37 -37.69 -3.71
C GLU A 450 5.37 -38.34 -2.74
N ALA A 451 4.85 -38.98 -1.70
CA ALA A 451 5.61 -39.71 -0.70
C ALA A 451 5.02 -41.12 -0.49
N GLU A 452 5.76 -42.04 0.15
CA GLU A 452 5.31 -43.40 0.41
C GLU A 452 3.98 -43.48 1.19
N ASP A 453 3.69 -42.45 1.97
CA ASP A 453 2.53 -42.36 2.84
C ASP A 453 1.42 -41.43 2.33
N GLY A 454 1.51 -40.95 1.07
CA GLY A 454 0.50 -40.11 0.42
C GLY A 454 1.09 -38.87 -0.22
N ILE A 455 0.25 -37.85 -0.43
CA ILE A 455 0.67 -36.54 -0.99
C ILE A 455 0.98 -35.58 0.16
N HIS A 456 2.18 -35.06 0.16
CA HIS A 456 2.57 -33.95 1.04
C HIS A 456 2.31 -32.64 0.34
N VAL A 457 1.59 -31.74 1.01
CA VAL A 457 1.28 -30.41 0.51
C VAL A 457 1.93 -29.38 1.42
N SER A 458 2.74 -28.49 0.86
CA SER A 458 3.20 -27.28 1.53
C SER A 458 2.56 -26.05 0.91
N PHE A 459 2.22 -25.10 1.74
CA PHE A 459 1.69 -23.80 1.35
C PHE A 459 2.54 -22.70 1.98
N ALA A 460 3.00 -21.78 1.16
CA ALA A 460 3.69 -20.59 1.59
C ALA A 460 2.94 -19.37 1.05
N ASN A 461 2.57 -18.45 1.94
CA ASN A 461 2.10 -17.13 1.57
C ASN A 461 3.18 -16.12 1.91
N THR A 462 3.58 -15.34 0.95
CA THR A 462 4.62 -14.35 1.12
C THR A 462 4.32 -13.11 0.30
N THR A 463 4.41 -11.98 0.94
CA THR A 463 4.46 -10.68 0.27
C THR A 463 5.90 -10.39 -0.16
N ILE A 464 6.87 -10.87 0.63
CA ILE A 464 8.30 -10.78 0.35
C ILE A 464 8.91 -12.18 0.39
N PRO A 465 9.60 -12.63 -0.67
CA PRO A 465 10.15 -13.98 -0.75
C PRO A 465 11.11 -14.38 0.39
N SER A 466 11.66 -13.41 1.11
CA SER A 466 12.61 -13.63 2.21
C SER A 466 11.97 -13.98 3.56
N ASN A 467 10.65 -13.93 3.68
CA ASN A 467 9.97 -14.24 4.95
C ASN A 467 8.64 -14.98 4.70
N PRO A 468 8.67 -16.22 4.17
CA PRO A 468 7.46 -17.00 3.92
C PRO A 468 6.84 -17.48 5.25
N ASN A 469 5.52 -17.37 5.34
CA ASN A 469 4.75 -18.10 6.33
C ASN A 469 4.49 -19.51 5.75
N GLU A 470 5.28 -20.48 6.17
CA GLU A 470 5.16 -21.86 5.68
C GLU A 470 4.20 -22.68 6.53
N TYR A 471 3.27 -23.36 5.85
CA TYR A 471 2.40 -24.34 6.45
C TYR A 471 2.59 -25.66 5.70
N VAL A 472 3.00 -26.71 6.41
CA VAL A 472 3.14 -28.07 5.85
C VAL A 472 2.01 -28.93 6.35
N LYS A 473 1.24 -29.56 5.44
CA LYS A 473 0.21 -30.52 5.78
C LYS A 473 0.30 -31.76 4.89
N LYS A 474 0.10 -32.90 5.52
CA LYS A 474 -0.07 -34.18 4.83
C LYS A 474 -1.52 -34.34 4.39
N VAL A 475 -1.74 -34.65 3.10
CA VAL A 475 -3.03 -35.07 2.55
C VAL A 475 -2.95 -36.55 2.32
N ILE A 476 -3.90 -37.28 2.88
CA ILE A 476 -3.99 -38.73 2.77
C ILE A 476 -4.87 -39.09 1.58
#